data_ececf61c42dd0d077c439610bb1c40a9
#
_entry.id   ececf61c42dd0d077c439610bb1c40a9
#
_cell.length_a   1.000
_cell.length_b   1.000
_cell.length_c   1.000
_cell.angle_alpha   90.00
_cell.angle_beta   90.00
_cell.angle_gamma   90.00
#
_symmetry.space_group_name_H-M   'P 1'
#
loop_
_entity.id
_entity.type
_entity.pdbx_description
1 polymer ?
#
loop_
_entity_poly.entity_id
_entity_poly.type
_entity_poly.pdbx_seq_one_letter_code
_entity_poly.pdbx_strand_id
1 'polypeptide(L)'
;MANLNDTNSIQSIPVTLRLRWNLTWIALGIMVVVSLFPCDANANANSSKHRGADAGRESAANVEAKFDENDPLREDQQGDSEEIWLVSSRHVKCPSGKLEGLRYYRRSDNDWVTRSEKEFYASAKKPKLNVVFVHGNRTDFTWASRRGLQAHQNFVASQNPGVPTRYIIWSWPSDQAGGPVSDFRIKAQRASREGQLFGAFLAKMPNENRVSLMGYSYGSRIVLGGLQSLSGGSLLGERLSLPEAYEPPPLRVTLIAAATSSDSLNPQSTYGKAYPIMDRLLLLNNTADRALKLYKFLDRQRRISPMGRGIAGRSLLEDEGERVEQFDFAKTIGHKHGLSGYFCSPKIRRLLKQQLFWMDDDGAITETVDSRSASR
;
A
#
# COMPACT_ATOMS: atom_id res chain seq x y z
N MET A 1 0.26 -66.28 -41.99
CA MET A 1 -1.10 -66.50 -41.45
C MET A 1 -1.02 -66.49 -39.94
N ALA A 2 -1.92 -65.81 -39.34
CA ALA A 2 -2.27 -65.62 -37.90
C ALA A 2 -1.86 -64.26 -37.31
N ASN A 3 -2.86 -63.40 -37.28
CA ASN A 3 -3.04 -62.21 -36.44
C ASN A 3 -3.09 -62.55 -34.99
N LEU A 4 -2.51 -61.69 -34.12
CA LEU A 4 -3.03 -61.44 -32.79
C LEU A 4 -2.73 -60.00 -32.39
N ASN A 5 -3.78 -59.17 -32.52
CA ASN A 5 -3.90 -57.87 -31.82
C ASN A 5 -4.33 -58.15 -30.36
N ASP A 6 -3.60 -57.59 -29.43
CA ASP A 6 -4.08 -57.41 -28.08
C ASP A 6 -3.83 -55.96 -27.64
N THR A 7 -4.91 -55.21 -27.59
CA THR A 7 -5.02 -53.85 -27.14
C THR A 7 -5.19 -53.82 -25.63
N ASN A 8 -4.18 -53.40 -24.89
CA ASN A 8 -4.28 -53.06 -23.45
C ASN A 8 -4.95 -51.70 -23.29
N SER A 9 -6.18 -51.73 -22.83
CA SER A 9 -6.96 -50.57 -22.43
C SER A 9 -6.46 -50.07 -21.08
N ILE A 10 -5.69 -48.98 -21.07
CA ILE A 10 -5.40 -48.22 -19.86
C ILE A 10 -6.60 -47.31 -19.57
N GLN A 11 -7.35 -47.63 -18.54
CA GLN A 11 -8.43 -46.78 -18.03
C GLN A 11 -7.84 -45.47 -17.49
N SER A 12 -8.17 -44.37 -18.15
CA SER A 12 -7.86 -43.01 -17.75
C SER A 12 -8.69 -42.62 -16.53
N ILE A 13 -8.06 -42.47 -15.37
CA ILE A 13 -8.69 -41.89 -14.18
C ILE A 13 -8.88 -40.37 -14.45
N PRO A 14 -10.06 -39.81 -14.27
CA PRO A 14 -10.34 -38.42 -14.62
C PRO A 14 -9.52 -37.44 -13.75
N VAL A 15 -8.78 -36.58 -14.42
CA VAL A 15 -7.90 -35.52 -13.85
C VAL A 15 -8.66 -34.55 -12.92
N THR A 16 -9.97 -34.53 -12.98
CA THR A 16 -10.84 -33.65 -12.19
C THR A 16 -10.86 -33.94 -10.67
N LEU A 17 -10.53 -35.17 -10.24
CA LEU A 17 -10.52 -35.49 -8.79
C LEU A 17 -9.26 -35.00 -8.08
N ARG A 18 -8.09 -34.96 -8.74
CA ARG A 18 -6.85 -34.50 -8.11
C ARG A 18 -6.78 -32.99 -7.86
N LEU A 19 -7.51 -32.19 -8.63
CA LEU A 19 -7.54 -30.73 -8.45
C LEU A 19 -8.41 -30.27 -7.25
N ARG A 20 -9.45 -31.06 -6.87
CA ARG A 20 -10.31 -30.68 -5.75
C ARG A 20 -9.64 -30.81 -4.38
N TRP A 21 -8.78 -31.80 -4.20
CA TRP A 21 -8.09 -32.01 -2.90
C TRP A 21 -7.04 -30.91 -2.61
N ASN A 22 -6.31 -30.44 -3.62
CA ASN A 22 -5.34 -29.37 -3.44
C ASN A 22 -5.97 -28.02 -3.09
N LEU A 23 -7.18 -27.75 -3.57
CA LEU A 23 -7.88 -26.49 -3.30
C LEU A 23 -8.44 -26.44 -1.87
N THR A 24 -8.87 -27.57 -1.32
CA THR A 24 -9.40 -27.65 0.05
C THR A 24 -8.32 -27.42 1.10
N TRP A 25 -7.13 -27.98 0.91
CA TRP A 25 -6.00 -27.76 1.81
C TRP A 25 -5.43 -26.35 1.73
N ILE A 26 -5.40 -25.74 0.56
CA ILE A 26 -5.02 -24.33 0.39
C ILE A 26 -6.04 -23.40 1.07
N ALA A 27 -7.33 -23.68 0.94
CA ALA A 27 -8.39 -22.93 1.62
C ALA A 27 -8.31 -23.07 3.15
N LEU A 28 -8.03 -24.27 3.67
CA LEU A 28 -7.83 -24.52 5.10
C LEU A 28 -6.56 -23.83 5.63
N GLY A 29 -5.45 -23.90 4.89
CA GLY A 29 -4.22 -23.22 5.26
C GLY A 29 -4.37 -21.69 5.30
N ILE A 30 -5.17 -21.12 4.40
CA ILE A 30 -5.49 -19.70 4.37
C ILE A 30 -6.45 -19.34 5.52
N MET A 31 -7.40 -20.20 5.86
CA MET A 31 -8.30 -19.99 6.99
C MET A 31 -7.54 -19.97 8.32
N VAL A 32 -6.58 -20.88 8.52
CA VAL A 32 -5.74 -20.92 9.72
C VAL A 32 -4.84 -19.69 9.81
N VAL A 33 -4.28 -19.20 8.69
CA VAL A 33 -3.44 -17.99 8.70
C VAL A 33 -4.28 -16.72 8.92
N VAL A 34 -5.50 -16.68 8.42
CA VAL A 34 -6.44 -15.56 8.66
C VAL A 34 -6.90 -15.52 10.12
N SER A 35 -7.03 -16.69 10.77
CA SER A 35 -7.37 -16.80 12.19
C SER A 35 -6.18 -16.55 13.13
N LEU A 36 -4.94 -16.64 12.60
CA LEU A 36 -3.71 -16.34 13.36
C LEU A 36 -3.31 -14.86 13.37
N PHE A 37 -4.07 -14.01 12.67
CA PHE A 37 -3.93 -12.56 12.76
C PHE A 37 -5.18 -11.95 13.40
N PRO A 38 -5.35 -12.03 14.73
CA PRO A 38 -6.29 -11.14 15.38
C PRO A 38 -5.86 -9.72 15.01
N CYS A 39 -6.80 -8.88 14.61
CA CYS A 39 -6.61 -7.44 14.65
C CYS A 39 -6.15 -7.15 16.09
N ASP A 40 -4.89 -6.76 16.28
CA ASP A 40 -4.36 -6.36 17.58
C ASP A 40 -5.13 -5.11 18.04
N ALA A 41 -6.26 -5.35 18.71
CA ALA A 41 -7.04 -4.35 19.45
C ALA A 41 -6.62 -4.34 20.92
N ASN A 42 -5.39 -4.77 21.27
CA ASN A 42 -4.94 -4.72 22.65
C ASN A 42 -3.41 -4.60 22.75
N ALA A 43 -2.98 -3.36 22.82
CA ALA A 43 -1.73 -3.01 23.48
C ALA A 43 -2.05 -1.86 24.44
N ASN A 44 -2.80 -2.13 25.47
CA ASN A 44 -2.80 -1.57 26.82
C ASN A 44 -4.16 -1.84 27.48
N ALA A 45 -4.25 -2.95 28.19
CA ALA A 45 -5.22 -3.05 29.28
C ALA A 45 -4.59 -3.93 30.37
N ASN A 46 -4.05 -3.29 31.38
CA ASN A 46 -3.76 -3.93 32.66
C ASN A 46 -4.96 -3.74 33.58
N SER A 47 -5.42 -4.88 34.12
CA SER A 47 -6.22 -5.08 35.33
C SER A 47 -7.57 -4.39 35.48
N SER A 48 -8.64 -5.16 35.38
CA SER A 48 -9.43 -5.51 36.59
C SER A 48 -10.51 -6.57 36.26
N LYS A 49 -10.53 -7.64 37.03
CA LYS A 49 -11.58 -8.68 37.04
C LYS A 49 -12.88 -8.10 37.58
N HIS A 50 -13.99 -8.27 36.84
CA HIS A 50 -15.26 -8.63 37.46
C HIS A 50 -16.15 -9.43 36.49
N ARG A 51 -16.80 -10.46 37.06
CA ARG A 51 -17.74 -11.38 36.43
C ARG A 51 -19.09 -10.71 36.15
N GLY A 52 -19.79 -11.16 35.11
CA GLY A 52 -21.21 -10.95 34.95
C GLY A 52 -21.67 -11.39 33.54
N ALA A 53 -22.37 -12.54 33.49
CA ALA A 53 -23.07 -13.00 32.29
C ALA A 53 -24.32 -12.15 32.06
N ASP A 54 -24.63 -11.80 30.80
CA ASP A 54 -25.96 -12.12 30.26
C ASP A 54 -26.04 -11.86 28.74
N ALA A 55 -26.95 -12.62 28.11
CA ALA A 55 -27.15 -12.70 26.69
C ALA A 55 -28.12 -11.60 26.20
N GLY A 56 -27.82 -11.01 25.03
CA GLY A 56 -28.74 -10.10 24.35
C GLY A 56 -28.36 -9.93 22.88
N ARG A 57 -29.12 -10.61 22.01
CA ARG A 57 -29.14 -10.40 20.57
C ARG A 57 -29.66 -9.00 20.26
N GLU A 58 -28.86 -8.13 19.66
CA GLU A 58 -29.39 -6.91 19.03
C GLU A 58 -28.89 -6.74 17.60
N SER A 59 -29.80 -6.26 16.77
CA SER A 59 -29.76 -6.19 15.33
C SER A 59 -28.79 -5.14 14.81
N ALA A 60 -28.17 -5.45 13.66
CA ALA A 60 -27.32 -4.53 12.91
C ALA A 60 -28.13 -3.37 12.31
N ALA A 61 -28.15 -2.23 12.98
CA ALA A 61 -28.53 -0.94 12.40
C ALA A 61 -27.90 0.17 13.21
N ASN A 62 -27.14 1.03 12.54
CA ASN A 62 -26.58 2.31 13.03
C ASN A 62 -25.63 2.23 14.24
N VAL A 63 -24.38 1.87 13.99
CA VAL A 63 -23.29 2.22 14.90
C VAL A 63 -22.50 3.36 14.27
N GLU A 64 -22.94 4.59 14.52
CA GLU A 64 -22.04 5.72 14.63
C GLU A 64 -21.17 5.43 15.86
N ALA A 65 -19.96 4.91 15.62
CA ALA A 65 -19.01 4.65 16.69
C ALA A 65 -18.59 5.99 17.30
N LYS A 66 -19.11 6.30 18.49
CA LYS A 66 -18.54 7.31 19.38
C LYS A 66 -17.10 6.94 19.64
N PHE A 67 -16.20 7.84 19.30
CA PHE A 67 -14.78 7.74 19.62
C PHE A 67 -14.64 7.72 21.16
N ASP A 68 -13.80 6.81 21.65
CA ASP A 68 -13.44 6.75 23.06
C ASP A 68 -12.62 8.00 23.43
N GLU A 69 -13.13 8.85 24.29
CA GLU A 69 -12.52 10.12 24.70
C GLU A 69 -11.21 9.94 25.51
N ASN A 70 -10.81 8.71 25.83
CA ASN A 70 -9.65 8.40 26.67
C ASN A 70 -8.45 7.79 25.92
N ASP A 71 -8.35 7.92 24.58
CA ASP A 71 -7.12 7.60 23.87
C ASP A 71 -6.12 8.76 24.05
N PRO A 72 -4.96 8.55 24.74
CA PRO A 72 -3.99 9.61 25.00
C PRO A 72 -3.15 9.91 23.76
N LEU A 73 -3.80 10.33 22.68
CA LEU A 73 -3.15 11.07 21.62
C LEU A 73 -2.97 12.48 22.16
N ARG A 74 -1.75 12.79 22.58
CA ARG A 74 -1.34 14.13 23.05
C ARG A 74 -1.95 15.21 22.17
N GLU A 75 -2.51 16.24 22.80
CA GLU A 75 -2.83 17.52 22.17
C GLU A 75 -1.59 18.00 21.41
N ASP A 76 -1.58 17.78 20.10
CA ASP A 76 -0.55 18.30 19.23
C ASP A 76 -0.78 19.81 19.12
N GLN A 77 0.23 20.55 19.52
CA GLN A 77 0.44 21.90 19.03
C GLN A 77 0.66 21.80 17.52
N GLN A 78 -0.41 21.70 16.78
CA GLN A 78 -0.42 21.67 15.32
C GLN A 78 -0.13 23.09 14.85
N GLY A 79 1.18 23.41 14.71
CA GLY A 79 1.60 24.65 14.10
C GLY A 79 1.04 24.73 12.68
N ASP A 80 0.85 25.94 12.15
CA ASP A 80 0.35 26.26 10.77
C ASP A 80 1.12 25.56 9.62
N SER A 81 2.10 24.73 9.93
CA SER A 81 3.01 24.07 8.99
C SER A 81 2.56 22.70 8.51
N GLU A 82 1.64 22.01 9.20
CA GLU A 82 1.26 20.63 8.87
C GLU A 82 -0.24 20.51 8.54
N GLU A 83 -0.56 19.81 7.46
CA GLU A 83 -1.93 19.50 7.05
C GLU A 83 -2.13 18.01 6.91
N ILE A 84 -3.20 17.46 7.50
CA ILE A 84 -3.56 16.05 7.36
C ILE A 84 -4.85 15.92 6.58
N TRP A 85 -4.78 15.15 5.50
CA TRP A 85 -5.91 14.87 4.61
C TRP A 85 -6.19 13.37 4.52
N LEU A 86 -7.46 13.03 4.32
CA LEU A 86 -7.88 11.70 3.91
C LEU A 86 -8.64 11.83 2.59
N VAL A 87 -8.14 11.16 1.55
CA VAL A 87 -8.79 11.11 0.23
C VAL A 87 -9.34 9.70 0.06
N SER A 88 -10.67 9.60 -0.12
CA SER A 88 -11.37 8.32 -0.19
C SER A 88 -11.89 8.04 -1.60
N SER A 89 -11.44 6.93 -2.18
CA SER A 89 -11.94 6.38 -3.45
C SER A 89 -13.10 5.39 -3.26
N ARG A 90 -13.56 5.15 -2.03
CA ARG A 90 -14.57 4.13 -1.69
C ARG A 90 -15.92 4.30 -2.37
N HIS A 91 -16.22 5.52 -2.82
CA HIS A 91 -17.47 5.86 -3.49
C HIS A 91 -17.33 5.97 -5.02
N VAL A 92 -16.13 5.79 -5.55
CA VAL A 92 -15.89 5.80 -6.99
C VAL A 92 -16.44 4.51 -7.60
N LYS A 93 -17.50 4.63 -8.40
CA LYS A 93 -18.19 3.47 -8.99
C LYS A 93 -17.38 2.80 -10.10
N CYS A 94 -16.65 3.57 -10.87
CA CYS A 94 -15.84 3.09 -11.98
C CYS A 94 -14.51 3.86 -12.02
N PRO A 95 -13.46 3.38 -11.33
CA PRO A 95 -12.16 4.02 -11.34
C PRO A 95 -11.46 3.78 -12.68
N SER A 96 -11.78 4.62 -13.67
CA SER A 96 -11.18 4.64 -15.02
C SER A 96 -10.30 5.88 -15.24
N GLY A 97 -9.54 6.29 -14.21
CA GLY A 97 -8.73 7.51 -14.25
C GLY A 97 -9.54 8.80 -14.09
N LYS A 98 -10.87 8.75 -13.95
CA LYS A 98 -11.71 9.91 -13.62
C LYS A 98 -11.80 10.07 -12.11
N LEU A 99 -11.59 11.29 -11.61
CA LEU A 99 -11.59 11.59 -10.17
C LEU A 99 -13.00 11.82 -9.59
N GLU A 100 -14.04 11.67 -10.41
CA GLU A 100 -15.42 11.80 -9.98
C GLU A 100 -15.78 10.79 -8.89
N GLY A 101 -16.32 11.27 -7.77
CA GLY A 101 -16.69 10.44 -6.62
C GLY A 101 -15.61 10.31 -5.57
N LEU A 102 -14.42 10.89 -5.74
CA LEU A 102 -13.48 11.04 -4.65
C LEU A 102 -14.08 11.95 -3.57
N ARG A 103 -13.85 11.56 -2.32
CA ARG A 103 -14.22 12.38 -1.17
C ARG A 103 -12.97 12.82 -0.43
N TYR A 104 -12.96 14.10 -0.05
CA TYR A 104 -11.84 14.75 0.60
C TYR A 104 -12.22 15.13 2.02
N TYR A 105 -11.38 14.77 2.97
CA TYR A 105 -11.55 15.11 4.38
C TYR A 105 -10.26 15.73 4.89
N ARG A 106 -10.37 16.84 5.64
CA ARG A 106 -9.25 17.45 6.33
C ARG A 106 -9.38 17.20 7.83
N ARG A 107 -8.27 16.88 8.48
CA ARG A 107 -8.23 16.77 9.93
C ARG A 107 -8.30 18.17 10.55
N SER A 108 -9.23 18.39 11.48
CA SER A 108 -9.38 19.62 12.26
C SER A 108 -9.91 19.25 13.63
N ASP A 109 -9.29 19.74 14.69
CA ASP A 109 -9.71 19.52 16.08
C ASP A 109 -10.04 18.04 16.41
N ASN A 110 -9.16 17.15 15.98
CA ASN A 110 -9.33 15.70 16.09
C ASN A 110 -10.50 15.06 15.33
N ASP A 111 -11.17 15.81 14.45
CA ASP A 111 -12.25 15.32 13.59
C ASP A 111 -11.92 15.36 12.10
N TRP A 112 -12.65 14.59 11.31
CA TRP A 112 -12.59 14.60 9.85
C TRP A 112 -13.68 15.51 9.27
N VAL A 113 -13.28 16.67 8.79
CA VAL A 113 -14.21 17.63 8.15
C VAL A 113 -14.20 17.44 6.64
N THR A 114 -15.38 17.22 6.06
CA THR A 114 -15.53 17.12 4.60
C THR A 114 -15.12 18.43 3.93
N ARG A 115 -14.34 18.31 2.86
CA ARG A 115 -13.86 19.42 2.03
C ARG A 115 -14.10 19.12 0.56
N SER A 116 -14.09 20.19 -0.24
CA SER A 116 -14.18 20.06 -1.70
C SER A 116 -12.83 19.68 -2.33
N GLU A 117 -12.88 19.12 -3.54
CA GLU A 117 -11.69 18.90 -4.38
C GLU A 117 -10.92 20.22 -4.60
N LYS A 118 -11.65 21.31 -4.83
CA LYS A 118 -11.07 22.65 -5.04
C LYS A 118 -10.23 23.11 -3.84
N GLU A 119 -10.73 22.93 -2.62
CA GLU A 119 -9.98 23.26 -1.39
C GLU A 119 -8.75 22.39 -1.24
N PHE A 120 -8.88 21.09 -1.54
CA PHE A 120 -7.76 20.16 -1.49
C PHE A 120 -6.62 20.57 -2.43
N TYR A 121 -6.91 20.86 -3.70
CA TYR A 121 -5.87 21.28 -4.65
C TYR A 121 -5.43 22.74 -4.45
N ALA A 122 -6.26 23.61 -3.91
CA ALA A 122 -5.86 24.95 -3.53
C ALA A 122 -4.80 24.95 -2.42
N SER A 123 -4.92 24.04 -1.44
CA SER A 123 -3.91 23.90 -0.39
C SER A 123 -2.56 23.36 -0.91
N ALA A 124 -2.56 22.66 -2.05
CA ALA A 124 -1.36 22.16 -2.70
C ALA A 124 -0.53 23.23 -3.42
N LYS A 125 -1.10 24.41 -3.70
CA LYS A 125 -0.41 25.52 -4.40
C LYS A 125 0.70 26.16 -3.57
N LYS A 126 0.67 26.04 -2.25
CA LYS A 126 1.80 26.45 -1.41
C LYS A 126 2.87 25.37 -1.49
N PRO A 127 4.15 25.71 -1.73
CA PRO A 127 5.22 24.72 -1.75
C PRO A 127 5.26 23.95 -0.43
N LYS A 128 4.95 22.66 -0.49
CA LYS A 128 4.94 21.75 0.65
C LYS A 128 5.40 20.38 0.20
N LEU A 129 6.04 19.66 1.10
CA LEU A 129 6.28 18.26 0.91
C LEU A 129 4.94 17.49 1.04
N ASN A 130 4.55 16.77 0.00
CA ASN A 130 3.40 15.88 0.07
C ASN A 130 3.84 14.47 0.46
N VAL A 131 3.37 13.96 1.59
CA VAL A 131 3.59 12.59 2.03
C VAL A 131 2.29 11.81 1.91
N VAL A 132 2.24 10.82 1.02
CA VAL A 132 1.02 10.04 0.75
C VAL A 132 1.17 8.62 1.26
N PHE A 133 0.27 8.19 2.13
CA PHE A 133 0.21 6.84 2.66
C PHE A 133 -0.96 6.06 2.05
N VAL A 134 -0.65 4.90 1.45
CA VAL A 134 -1.64 3.97 0.87
C VAL A 134 -1.67 2.70 1.70
N HIS A 135 -2.79 2.46 2.38
CA HIS A 135 -2.95 1.32 3.29
C HIS A 135 -3.10 -0.03 2.55
N GLY A 136 -2.93 -1.11 3.30
CA GLY A 136 -3.04 -2.49 2.80
C GLY A 136 -4.48 -2.99 2.64
N ASN A 137 -4.61 -4.31 2.47
CA ASN A 137 -5.89 -5.01 2.34
C ASN A 137 -6.65 -5.11 3.68
N ARG A 138 -7.94 -5.46 3.62
CA ARG A 138 -8.85 -5.70 4.76
C ARG A 138 -8.91 -4.52 5.72
N THR A 139 -9.09 -3.35 5.15
CA THR A 139 -9.13 -2.08 5.88
C THR A 139 -10.39 -1.36 5.46
N ASP A 140 -11.34 -1.15 6.36
CA ASP A 140 -12.49 -0.28 6.18
C ASP A 140 -12.10 1.19 6.31
N PHE A 141 -13.07 2.11 6.25
CA PHE A 141 -12.79 3.55 6.32
C PHE A 141 -12.19 3.95 7.69
N THR A 142 -12.75 3.43 8.77
CA THR A 142 -12.31 3.74 10.14
C THR A 142 -10.89 3.24 10.38
N TRP A 143 -10.60 2.00 9.96
CA TRP A 143 -9.26 1.45 10.06
C TRP A 143 -8.25 2.13 9.12
N ALA A 144 -8.68 2.58 7.93
CA ALA A 144 -7.83 3.36 7.03
C ALA A 144 -7.40 4.68 7.69
N SER A 145 -8.36 5.38 8.31
CA SER A 145 -8.13 6.59 9.07
C SER A 145 -7.16 6.34 10.24
N ARG A 146 -7.48 5.38 11.13
CA ARG A 146 -6.65 5.07 12.30
C ARG A 146 -5.23 4.65 11.93
N ARG A 147 -5.07 3.73 10.99
CA ARG A 147 -3.74 3.28 10.54
C ARG A 147 -2.96 4.36 9.83
N GLY A 148 -3.66 5.21 9.06
CA GLY A 148 -3.05 6.36 8.43
C GLY A 148 -2.52 7.36 9.46
N LEU A 149 -3.30 7.67 10.51
CA LEU A 149 -2.85 8.53 11.62
C LEU A 149 -1.72 7.89 12.43
N GLN A 150 -1.75 6.57 12.67
CA GLN A 150 -0.63 5.89 13.31
C GLN A 150 0.66 5.95 12.46
N ALA A 151 0.54 5.78 11.14
CA ALA A 151 1.68 5.94 10.23
C ALA A 151 2.18 7.39 10.22
N HIS A 152 1.30 8.37 10.20
CA HIS A 152 1.63 9.78 10.35
C HIS A 152 2.44 10.02 11.61
N GLN A 153 1.90 9.66 12.77
CA GLN A 153 2.54 9.88 14.07
C GLN A 153 3.94 9.23 14.16
N ASN A 154 4.07 7.97 13.70
CA ASN A 154 5.30 7.21 13.86
C ASN A 154 6.35 7.48 12.79
N PHE A 155 5.95 7.83 11.57
CA PHE A 155 6.86 7.96 10.43
C PHE A 155 7.04 9.40 9.95
N VAL A 156 6.11 10.29 10.27
CA VAL A 156 6.14 11.67 9.79
C VAL A 156 6.30 12.64 10.95
N ALA A 157 5.25 12.83 11.77
CA ALA A 157 5.22 13.86 12.81
C ALA A 157 6.39 13.74 13.80
N SER A 158 6.67 12.51 14.29
CA SER A 158 7.76 12.27 15.27
C SER A 158 9.17 12.52 14.72
N GLN A 159 9.34 12.76 13.43
CA GLN A 159 10.64 12.84 12.76
C GLN A 159 10.79 14.06 11.85
N ASN A 160 9.72 14.85 11.69
CA ASN A 160 9.72 16.02 10.82
C ASN A 160 10.81 17.02 11.26
N PRO A 161 11.78 17.36 10.40
CA PRO A 161 12.84 18.32 10.70
C PRO A 161 12.39 19.79 10.57
N GLY A 162 11.09 20.09 10.65
CA GLY A 162 10.53 21.42 10.46
C GLY A 162 10.10 21.72 9.01
N VAL A 163 9.98 20.69 8.17
CA VAL A 163 9.56 20.85 6.77
C VAL A 163 8.04 21.01 6.72
N PRO A 164 7.51 22.10 6.10
CA PRO A 164 6.08 22.23 5.86
C PRO A 164 5.56 21.03 5.08
N THR A 165 4.69 20.24 5.72
CA THR A 165 4.28 18.93 5.20
C THR A 165 2.77 18.84 5.06
N ARG A 166 2.33 18.22 3.99
CA ARG A 166 0.95 17.84 3.74
C ARG A 166 0.87 16.33 3.70
N TYR A 167 0.32 15.75 4.75
CA TYR A 167 0.14 14.31 4.87
C TYR A 167 -1.21 13.88 4.31
N ILE A 168 -1.23 12.86 3.46
CA ILE A 168 -2.41 12.41 2.74
C ILE A 168 -2.59 10.91 2.95
N ILE A 169 -3.74 10.50 3.50
CA ILE A 169 -4.14 9.10 3.62
C ILE A 169 -5.00 8.76 2.41
N TRP A 170 -4.56 7.82 1.56
CA TRP A 170 -5.36 7.28 0.48
C TRP A 170 -6.20 6.11 0.97
N SER A 171 -7.52 6.31 1.11
CA SER A 171 -8.47 5.31 1.60
C SER A 171 -9.21 4.65 0.45
N TRP A 172 -8.76 3.44 0.05
CA TRP A 172 -9.33 2.68 -1.03
C TRP A 172 -10.25 1.54 -0.53
N PRO A 173 -11.23 1.04 -1.35
CA PRO A 173 -12.19 0.02 -0.93
C PRO A 173 -11.53 -1.35 -0.79
N SER A 174 -10.89 -1.60 0.34
CA SER A 174 -10.19 -2.83 0.69
C SER A 174 -10.89 -3.69 1.72
N ASP A 175 -12.16 -3.42 2.00
CA ASP A 175 -13.00 -4.22 2.87
C ASP A 175 -13.04 -5.68 2.41
N GLN A 176 -13.19 -6.62 3.34
CA GLN A 176 -13.22 -8.03 3.00
C GLN A 176 -14.36 -8.33 2.02
N ALA A 177 -14.05 -9.03 0.94
CA ALA A 177 -14.97 -9.39 -0.12
C ALA A 177 -14.97 -10.91 -0.34
N GLY A 178 -15.92 -11.61 0.27
CA GLY A 178 -16.07 -13.06 0.13
C GLY A 178 -15.04 -13.88 0.91
N GLY A 179 -14.80 -15.12 0.48
CA GLY A 179 -13.82 -16.01 1.11
C GLY A 179 -12.36 -15.62 0.79
N PRO A 180 -11.38 -16.20 1.53
CA PRO A 180 -9.98 -15.75 1.47
C PRO A 180 -9.37 -15.69 0.07
N VAL A 181 -9.63 -16.68 -0.79
CA VAL A 181 -9.08 -16.76 -2.16
C VAL A 181 -9.79 -15.79 -3.10
N SER A 182 -11.13 -15.70 -3.01
CA SER A 182 -11.92 -14.76 -3.82
C SER A 182 -11.60 -13.32 -3.46
N ASP A 183 -11.50 -13.02 -2.17
CA ASP A 183 -11.10 -11.71 -1.65
C ASP A 183 -9.76 -11.25 -2.27
N PHE A 184 -8.77 -12.14 -2.27
CA PHE A 184 -7.46 -11.84 -2.82
C PHE A 184 -7.51 -11.47 -4.31
N ARG A 185 -8.28 -12.22 -5.13
CA ARG A 185 -8.40 -11.96 -6.58
C ARG A 185 -9.15 -10.66 -6.87
N ILE A 186 -10.27 -10.45 -6.16
CA ILE A 186 -11.05 -9.21 -6.29
C ILE A 186 -10.18 -8.01 -5.98
N LYS A 187 -9.35 -8.11 -4.91
CA LYS A 187 -8.46 -7.03 -4.51
C LYS A 187 -7.30 -6.80 -5.48
N ALA A 188 -6.77 -7.85 -6.10
CA ALA A 188 -5.73 -7.71 -7.11
C ALA A 188 -6.22 -6.88 -8.33
N GLN A 189 -7.43 -7.19 -8.84
CA GLN A 189 -8.06 -6.41 -9.92
C GLN A 189 -8.41 -5.00 -9.47
N ARG A 190 -8.99 -4.86 -8.26
CA ARG A 190 -9.35 -3.56 -7.70
C ARG A 190 -8.12 -2.68 -7.53
N ALA A 191 -7.01 -3.22 -7.01
CA ALA A 191 -5.76 -2.47 -6.84
C ALA A 191 -5.20 -1.93 -8.17
N SER A 192 -5.37 -2.63 -9.29
CA SER A 192 -4.96 -2.12 -10.60
C SER A 192 -5.81 -0.93 -11.05
N ARG A 193 -7.14 -1.00 -10.85
CA ARG A 193 -8.05 0.13 -11.15
C ARG A 193 -7.78 1.31 -10.22
N GLU A 194 -7.58 1.05 -8.94
CA GLU A 194 -7.18 2.06 -7.95
C GLU A 194 -5.84 2.72 -8.32
N GLY A 195 -4.90 1.95 -8.89
CA GLY A 195 -3.64 2.48 -9.41
C GLY A 195 -3.86 3.54 -10.49
N GLN A 196 -4.76 3.30 -11.46
CA GLN A 196 -5.10 4.31 -12.48
C GLN A 196 -5.70 5.57 -11.86
N LEU A 197 -6.66 5.39 -10.94
CA LEU A 197 -7.28 6.51 -10.24
C LEU A 197 -6.28 7.31 -9.41
N PHE A 198 -5.36 6.59 -8.74
CA PHE A 198 -4.29 7.20 -7.96
C PHE A 198 -3.29 7.95 -8.85
N GLY A 199 -2.97 7.41 -10.03
CA GLY A 199 -2.18 8.11 -11.04
C GLY A 199 -2.84 9.42 -11.50
N ALA A 200 -4.16 9.37 -11.80
CA ALA A 200 -4.91 10.58 -12.16
C ALA A 200 -4.96 11.61 -11.02
N PHE A 201 -5.05 11.15 -9.78
CA PHE A 201 -4.98 12.01 -8.59
C PHE A 201 -3.61 12.68 -8.47
N LEU A 202 -2.52 11.93 -8.62
CA LEU A 202 -1.16 12.47 -8.58
C LEU A 202 -0.89 13.44 -9.74
N ALA A 203 -1.46 13.18 -10.92
CA ALA A 203 -1.30 14.05 -12.11
C ALA A 203 -1.81 15.47 -11.90
N LYS A 204 -2.71 15.69 -10.95
CA LYS A 204 -3.21 17.02 -10.57
C LYS A 204 -2.36 17.72 -9.50
N MET A 205 -1.36 17.05 -8.94
CA MET A 205 -0.43 17.70 -8.01
C MET A 205 0.47 18.67 -8.76
N PRO A 206 0.78 19.84 -8.18
CA PRO A 206 1.78 20.73 -8.76
C PRO A 206 3.12 20.00 -8.92
N ASN A 207 3.76 20.15 -10.07
CA ASN A 207 5.03 19.47 -10.38
C ASN A 207 6.22 20.08 -9.62
N GLU A 208 6.07 21.25 -9.04
CA GLU A 208 7.05 21.89 -8.17
C GLU A 208 7.12 21.26 -6.76
N ASN A 209 6.06 20.54 -6.38
CA ASN A 209 5.98 19.94 -5.05
C ASN A 209 6.62 18.57 -5.02
N ARG A 210 7.52 18.34 -4.08
CA ARG A 210 8.06 17.00 -3.81
C ARG A 210 6.96 16.08 -3.29
N VAL A 211 6.96 14.83 -3.75
CA VAL A 211 5.99 13.83 -3.32
C VAL A 211 6.71 12.57 -2.81
N SER A 212 6.46 12.23 -1.55
CA SER A 212 6.93 11.01 -0.91
C SER A 212 5.77 10.03 -0.76
N LEU A 213 5.84 8.89 -1.45
CA LEU A 213 4.80 7.88 -1.48
C LEU A 213 5.14 6.72 -0.55
N MET A 214 4.22 6.31 0.30
CA MET A 214 4.33 5.11 1.14
C MET A 214 3.23 4.12 0.77
N GLY A 215 3.61 2.94 0.28
CA GLY A 215 2.68 1.83 0.01
C GLY A 215 2.89 0.68 0.98
N TYR A 216 1.86 0.34 1.77
CA TYR A 216 1.90 -0.82 2.67
C TYR A 216 1.15 -2.01 2.07
N SER A 217 1.81 -3.17 2.00
CA SER A 217 1.21 -4.43 1.53
C SER A 217 0.56 -4.27 0.14
N TYR A 218 -0.76 -4.41 0.02
CA TYR A 218 -1.51 -4.15 -1.23
C TYR A 218 -1.47 -2.69 -1.67
N GLY A 219 -1.27 -1.74 -0.76
CA GLY A 219 -1.07 -0.33 -1.10
C GLY A 219 0.12 -0.11 -2.03
N SER A 220 1.12 -0.99 -1.97
CA SER A 220 2.26 -0.97 -2.89
C SER A 220 1.85 -1.16 -4.36
N ARG A 221 0.83 -1.99 -4.63
CA ARG A 221 0.28 -2.16 -6.00
C ARG A 221 -0.37 -0.88 -6.52
N ILE A 222 -1.05 -0.15 -5.64
CA ILE A 222 -1.72 1.11 -6.00
C ILE A 222 -0.69 2.19 -6.29
N VAL A 223 0.34 2.31 -5.44
CA VAL A 223 1.45 3.23 -5.67
C VAL A 223 2.14 2.94 -6.99
N LEU A 224 2.58 1.69 -7.20
CA LEU A 224 3.26 1.30 -8.44
C LEU A 224 2.36 1.42 -9.68
N GLY A 225 1.06 1.10 -9.54
CA GLY A 225 0.07 1.28 -10.58
C GLY A 225 -0.14 2.74 -10.96
N GLY A 226 -0.17 3.64 -9.97
CA GLY A 226 -0.24 5.08 -10.19
C GLY A 226 0.96 5.60 -10.97
N LEU A 227 2.16 5.20 -10.57
CA LEU A 227 3.40 5.58 -11.26
C LEU A 227 3.49 4.99 -12.66
N GLN A 228 3.07 3.73 -12.87
CA GLN A 228 2.95 3.11 -14.18
C GLN A 228 2.04 3.94 -15.11
N SER A 229 0.92 4.43 -14.59
CA SER A 229 -0.02 5.25 -15.36
C SER A 229 0.54 6.64 -15.66
N LEU A 230 1.21 7.28 -14.69
CA LEU A 230 1.85 8.59 -14.85
C LEU A 230 2.97 8.59 -15.89
N SER A 231 3.69 7.48 -16.03
CA SER A 231 4.76 7.31 -17.03
C SER A 231 4.24 6.83 -18.39
N GLY A 232 2.93 6.95 -18.66
CA GLY A 232 2.31 6.56 -19.92
C GLY A 232 2.22 5.04 -20.11
N GLY A 233 2.38 4.25 -19.05
CA GLY A 233 2.13 2.82 -19.06
C GLY A 233 0.65 2.49 -19.04
N SER A 234 0.29 1.28 -19.52
CA SER A 234 -1.09 0.79 -19.44
C SER A 234 -1.30 -0.07 -18.21
N LEU A 235 -2.51 0.00 -17.65
CA LEU A 235 -3.03 -0.93 -16.65
C LEU A 235 -4.38 -1.45 -17.12
N LEU A 236 -4.59 -2.76 -17.07
CA LEU A 236 -5.83 -3.40 -17.56
C LEU A 236 -6.18 -3.02 -19.01
N GLY A 237 -5.17 -2.74 -19.85
CA GLY A 237 -5.35 -2.31 -21.23
C GLY A 237 -5.61 -0.82 -21.45
N GLU A 238 -5.82 -0.06 -20.38
CA GLU A 238 -6.11 1.38 -20.44
C GLU A 238 -4.87 2.21 -20.10
N ARG A 239 -4.79 3.41 -20.67
CA ARG A 239 -3.77 4.42 -20.35
C ARG A 239 -4.43 5.66 -19.79
N LEU A 240 -3.72 6.35 -18.90
CA LEU A 240 -4.14 7.66 -18.43
C LEU A 240 -3.92 8.70 -19.53
N SER A 241 -4.93 9.49 -19.82
CA SER A 241 -4.80 10.63 -20.74
C SER A 241 -4.14 11.79 -20.00
N LEU A 242 -2.89 12.06 -20.33
CA LEU A 242 -2.10 13.16 -19.79
C LEU A 242 -1.80 14.17 -20.90
N PRO A 243 -1.60 15.45 -20.57
CA PRO A 243 -1.07 16.43 -21.53
C PRO A 243 0.27 15.94 -22.12
N GLU A 244 0.57 16.30 -23.37
CA GLU A 244 1.81 15.92 -24.05
C GLU A 244 3.06 16.39 -23.29
N ALA A 245 3.00 17.58 -22.72
CA ALA A 245 4.07 18.19 -21.92
C ALA A 245 3.95 17.88 -20.41
N TYR A 246 3.22 16.79 -20.04
CA TYR A 246 3.11 16.44 -18.62
C TYR A 246 4.43 15.93 -18.07
N GLU A 247 4.92 16.57 -17.03
CA GLU A 247 6.04 16.13 -16.22
C GLU A 247 5.55 15.76 -14.81
N PRO A 248 5.84 14.55 -14.31
CA PRO A 248 5.49 14.19 -12.95
C PRO A 248 6.30 15.02 -11.94
N PRO A 249 5.76 15.29 -10.75
CA PRO A 249 6.53 15.91 -9.68
C PRO A 249 7.72 15.01 -9.29
N PRO A 250 8.75 15.54 -8.60
CA PRO A 250 9.80 14.72 -8.01
C PRO A 250 9.20 13.69 -7.04
N LEU A 251 9.59 12.39 -7.18
CA LEU A 251 8.94 11.26 -6.53
C LEU A 251 9.94 10.39 -5.77
N ARG A 252 9.79 10.27 -4.45
CA ARG A 252 10.43 9.22 -3.65
C ARG A 252 9.40 8.19 -3.21
N VAL A 253 9.74 6.91 -3.27
CA VAL A 253 8.81 5.81 -3.03
C VAL A 253 9.32 4.90 -1.93
N THR A 254 8.47 4.62 -0.95
CA THR A 254 8.71 3.60 0.08
C THR A 254 7.68 2.49 -0.02
N LEU A 255 8.12 1.25 -0.13
CA LEU A 255 7.24 0.08 -0.13
C LEU A 255 7.51 -0.77 1.12
N ILE A 256 6.48 -0.93 1.94
CA ILE A 256 6.53 -1.64 3.21
C ILE A 256 5.81 -2.99 3.05
N ALA A 257 6.50 -4.10 3.26
CA ALA A 257 5.95 -5.46 3.13
C ALA A 257 5.14 -5.64 1.81
N ALA A 258 5.69 -5.20 0.70
CA ALA A 258 4.99 -5.07 -0.57
C ALA A 258 4.38 -6.39 -1.08
N ALA A 259 3.06 -6.41 -1.26
CA ALA A 259 2.31 -7.56 -1.78
C ALA A 259 2.14 -7.49 -3.31
N THR A 260 3.24 -7.37 -4.02
CA THR A 260 3.34 -7.45 -5.49
C THR A 260 4.49 -8.37 -5.89
N SER A 261 4.56 -8.81 -7.13
CA SER A 261 5.65 -9.69 -7.59
C SER A 261 7.00 -9.00 -7.52
N SER A 262 8.05 -9.73 -7.13
CA SER A 262 9.41 -9.19 -6.98
C SER A 262 10.01 -8.70 -8.30
N ASP A 263 9.51 -9.19 -9.43
CA ASP A 263 9.91 -8.81 -10.78
C ASP A 263 9.02 -7.73 -11.41
N SER A 264 8.05 -7.19 -10.66
CA SER A 264 7.01 -6.32 -11.24
C SER A 264 7.52 -4.97 -11.76
N LEU A 265 8.72 -4.56 -11.37
CA LEU A 265 9.40 -3.35 -11.85
C LEU A 265 10.33 -3.61 -13.04
N ASN A 266 10.55 -4.87 -13.46
CA ASN A 266 11.34 -5.13 -14.66
C ASN A 266 10.68 -4.48 -15.88
N PRO A 267 11.45 -3.99 -16.89
CA PRO A 267 10.92 -3.18 -18.00
C PRO A 267 9.71 -3.76 -18.72
N GLN A 268 9.65 -5.09 -18.85
CA GLN A 268 8.56 -5.82 -19.53
C GLN A 268 7.46 -6.30 -18.56
N SER A 269 7.55 -5.94 -17.27
CA SER A 269 6.60 -6.37 -16.25
C SER A 269 5.48 -5.35 -16.04
N THR A 270 4.53 -5.70 -15.16
CA THR A 270 3.29 -4.95 -14.94
C THR A 270 3.52 -3.46 -14.59
N TYR A 271 4.59 -3.14 -13.86
CA TYR A 271 4.92 -1.78 -13.44
C TYR A 271 6.28 -1.32 -13.96
N GLY A 272 6.73 -1.86 -15.12
CA GLY A 272 8.07 -1.60 -15.66
C GLY A 272 8.35 -0.12 -15.98
N LYS A 273 7.31 0.66 -16.27
CA LYS A 273 7.44 2.09 -16.50
C LYS A 273 7.38 2.93 -15.23
N ALA A 274 7.05 2.33 -14.08
CA ALA A 274 6.96 3.07 -12.81
C ALA A 274 8.33 3.50 -12.29
N TYR A 275 9.35 2.63 -12.44
CA TYR A 275 10.66 2.87 -11.86
C TYR A 275 11.40 4.08 -12.45
N PRO A 276 11.43 4.31 -13.78
CA PRO A 276 12.14 5.44 -14.38
C PRO A 276 11.76 6.83 -13.85
N ILE A 277 10.53 7.00 -13.35
CA ILE A 277 10.05 8.28 -12.82
C ILE A 277 10.25 8.45 -11.30
N MET A 278 10.84 7.45 -10.63
CA MET A 278 11.18 7.55 -9.21
C MET A 278 12.57 8.14 -9.05
N ASP A 279 12.73 9.11 -8.17
CA ASP A 279 14.07 9.60 -7.77
C ASP A 279 14.77 8.59 -6.85
N ARG A 280 14.03 7.97 -5.93
CA ARG A 280 14.55 6.94 -5.01
C ARG A 280 13.46 5.95 -4.61
N LEU A 281 13.84 4.67 -4.52
CA LEU A 281 12.97 3.57 -4.06
C LEU A 281 13.56 2.94 -2.81
N LEU A 282 12.82 3.00 -1.69
CA LEU A 282 13.13 2.30 -0.44
C LEU A 282 12.20 1.11 -0.23
N LEU A 283 12.78 -0.07 -0.02
CA LEU A 283 12.06 -1.30 0.26
C LEU A 283 12.31 -1.75 1.69
N LEU A 284 11.26 -1.77 2.50
CA LEU A 284 11.27 -2.33 3.85
C LEU A 284 10.68 -3.75 3.80
N ASN A 285 11.56 -4.72 3.67
CA ASN A 285 11.22 -6.12 3.46
C ASN A 285 11.11 -6.89 4.78
N ASN A 286 10.39 -8.02 4.74
CA ASN A 286 10.36 -9.01 5.81
C ASN A 286 10.35 -10.42 5.20
N THR A 287 11.51 -11.06 5.09
CA THR A 287 11.65 -12.41 4.51
C THR A 287 11.01 -13.50 5.37
N ALA A 288 10.78 -13.23 6.66
CA ALA A 288 10.09 -14.15 7.58
C ALA A 288 8.56 -14.05 7.51
N ASP A 289 7.99 -13.04 6.85
CA ASP A 289 6.56 -12.76 6.77
C ASP A 289 5.74 -13.95 6.26
N ARG A 290 4.82 -14.47 7.11
CA ARG A 290 3.99 -15.64 6.77
C ARG A 290 2.90 -15.30 5.76
N ALA A 291 2.33 -14.10 5.81
CA ALA A 291 1.29 -13.71 4.87
C ALA A 291 1.87 -13.57 3.46
N LEU A 292 3.04 -12.96 3.33
CA LEU A 292 3.74 -12.85 2.06
C LEU A 292 4.23 -14.20 1.54
N LYS A 293 4.57 -15.17 2.42
CA LYS A 293 4.90 -16.55 1.98
C LYS A 293 3.75 -17.21 1.23
N LEU A 294 2.52 -16.94 1.63
CA LEU A 294 1.32 -17.49 0.98
C LEU A 294 0.96 -16.78 -0.33
N TYR A 295 1.50 -15.60 -0.56
CA TYR A 295 1.24 -14.80 -1.75
C TYR A 295 1.44 -15.59 -3.06
N LYS A 296 2.53 -16.34 -3.18
CA LYS A 296 2.85 -17.17 -4.36
C LYS A 296 1.80 -18.22 -4.71
N PHE A 297 0.99 -18.67 -3.73
CA PHE A 297 -0.09 -19.63 -3.94
C PHE A 297 -1.40 -18.95 -4.34
N LEU A 298 -1.54 -17.68 -4.06
CA LEU A 298 -2.73 -16.87 -4.33
C LEU A 298 -2.65 -16.21 -5.70
N ASP A 299 -1.45 -15.81 -6.12
CA ASP A 299 -1.18 -15.29 -7.47
C ASP A 299 -0.90 -16.45 -8.43
N ARG A 300 -1.96 -16.96 -9.08
CA ARG A 300 -1.87 -18.13 -9.97
C ARG A 300 -0.99 -17.92 -11.21
N GLN A 301 -0.71 -16.69 -11.59
CA GLN A 301 -0.01 -16.42 -12.85
C GLN A 301 1.50 -16.58 -12.73
N ARG A 302 2.08 -16.42 -11.54
CA ARG A 302 3.53 -16.48 -11.36
C ARG A 302 3.89 -17.08 -10.00
N ARG A 303 4.70 -18.13 -10.00
CA ARG A 303 5.32 -18.70 -8.78
C ARG A 303 6.45 -17.81 -8.23
N ILE A 304 6.37 -16.49 -8.43
CA ILE A 304 7.40 -15.53 -8.09
C ILE A 304 7.20 -15.06 -6.65
N SER A 305 8.29 -14.82 -5.95
CA SER A 305 8.27 -14.30 -4.58
C SER A 305 7.65 -12.91 -4.55
N PRO A 306 6.94 -12.51 -3.48
CA PRO A 306 6.49 -11.14 -3.34
C PRO A 306 7.66 -10.18 -3.07
N MET A 307 7.56 -8.96 -3.59
CA MET A 307 8.59 -7.92 -3.49
C MET A 307 8.94 -7.58 -2.03
N GLY A 308 7.98 -7.64 -1.10
CA GLY A 308 8.22 -7.43 0.33
C GLY A 308 9.11 -8.49 1.00
N ARG A 309 9.59 -9.47 0.22
CA ARG A 309 10.61 -10.45 0.60
C ARG A 309 11.92 -10.31 -0.20
N GLY A 310 12.05 -9.27 -0.97
CA GLY A 310 13.19 -8.93 -1.81
C GLY A 310 12.83 -8.78 -3.29
N ILE A 311 13.53 -7.92 -3.98
CA ILE A 311 13.42 -7.73 -5.43
C ILE A 311 14.12 -8.90 -6.13
N ALA A 312 13.49 -9.44 -7.18
CA ALA A 312 14.11 -10.35 -8.12
C ALA A 312 14.53 -9.57 -9.37
N GLY A 313 15.80 -9.57 -9.65
CA GLY A 313 16.35 -9.00 -10.86
C GLY A 313 17.64 -8.22 -10.60
N ARG A 314 18.74 -8.73 -11.16
CA ARG A 314 20.04 -8.06 -11.10
C ARG A 314 20.01 -6.73 -11.86
N SER A 315 19.27 -6.62 -12.95
CA SER A 315 19.25 -5.45 -13.83
C SER A 315 18.84 -4.15 -13.12
N LEU A 316 17.90 -4.21 -12.17
CA LEU A 316 17.51 -3.03 -11.36
C LEU A 316 18.55 -2.66 -10.30
N LEU A 317 19.40 -3.62 -9.91
CA LEU A 317 20.42 -3.43 -8.88
C LEU A 317 21.78 -3.10 -9.49
N GLU A 318 22.07 -3.55 -10.72
CA GLU A 318 23.38 -3.35 -11.37
C GLU A 318 23.49 -2.00 -12.07
N ASP A 319 22.41 -1.52 -12.72
CA ASP A 319 22.44 -0.27 -13.48
C ASP A 319 22.10 0.97 -12.63
N GLU A 320 21.44 0.79 -11.45
CA GLU A 320 20.83 1.89 -10.73
C GLU A 320 20.90 1.73 -9.19
N GLY A 321 21.91 1.03 -8.68
CA GLY A 321 22.05 0.67 -7.25
C GLY A 321 21.98 1.85 -6.27
N GLU A 322 22.24 3.07 -6.72
CA GLU A 322 22.13 4.27 -5.90
C GLU A 322 20.70 4.74 -5.67
N ARG A 323 19.76 4.37 -6.57
CA ARG A 323 18.35 4.77 -6.52
C ARG A 323 17.46 3.77 -5.80
N VAL A 324 17.93 2.53 -5.61
CA VAL A 324 17.17 1.47 -4.95
C VAL A 324 17.88 1.01 -3.69
N GLU A 325 17.21 1.16 -2.56
CA GLU A 325 17.66 0.60 -1.30
C GLU A 325 16.67 -0.45 -0.80
N GLN A 326 17.18 -1.58 -0.32
CA GLN A 326 16.35 -2.61 0.30
C GLN A 326 16.94 -3.12 1.60
N PHE A 327 16.08 -3.24 2.60
CA PHE A 327 16.46 -3.73 3.93
C PHE A 327 15.51 -4.82 4.40
N ASP A 328 16.06 -5.91 4.91
CA ASP A 328 15.28 -7.01 5.50
C ASP A 328 15.20 -6.86 7.03
N PHE A 329 13.98 -6.76 7.52
CA PHE A 329 13.66 -6.61 8.93
C PHE A 329 13.11 -7.90 9.57
N ALA A 330 13.34 -9.06 8.96
CA ALA A 330 12.87 -10.36 9.46
C ALA A 330 13.28 -10.63 10.91
N LYS A 331 14.51 -10.25 11.30
CA LYS A 331 15.01 -10.42 12.67
C LYS A 331 14.29 -9.51 13.68
N THR A 332 13.84 -8.33 13.26
CA THR A 332 13.19 -7.34 14.13
C THR A 332 11.68 -7.57 14.23
N ILE A 333 11.02 -7.87 13.10
CA ILE A 333 9.56 -7.97 13.00
C ILE A 333 9.09 -9.41 13.19
N GLY A 334 9.93 -10.39 12.85
CA GLY A 334 9.59 -11.81 12.88
C GLY A 334 8.56 -12.18 11.81
N HIS A 335 7.65 -13.10 12.16
CA HIS A 335 6.69 -13.66 11.20
C HIS A 335 5.46 -12.80 10.93
N LYS A 336 5.33 -11.66 11.63
CA LYS A 336 4.16 -10.78 11.54
C LYS A 336 4.15 -9.99 10.23
N HIS A 337 2.95 -9.75 9.70
CA HIS A 337 2.72 -8.88 8.53
C HIS A 337 2.30 -7.46 8.93
N GLY A 338 1.91 -7.25 10.19
CA GLY A 338 1.32 -6.00 10.67
C GLY A 338 2.24 -4.78 10.52
N LEU A 339 1.67 -3.64 10.12
CA LEU A 339 2.38 -2.37 9.98
C LEU A 339 3.01 -1.90 11.30
N SER A 340 2.37 -2.18 12.44
CA SER A 340 2.86 -1.84 13.78
C SER A 340 4.25 -2.39 14.08
N GLY A 341 4.63 -3.54 13.50
CA GLY A 341 5.96 -4.10 13.64
C GLY A 341 7.08 -3.20 13.09
N TYR A 342 6.75 -2.34 12.15
CA TYR A 342 7.70 -1.39 11.53
C TYR A 342 7.85 -0.10 12.35
N PHE A 343 6.91 0.24 13.25
CA PHE A 343 6.97 1.47 14.05
C PHE A 343 8.10 1.47 15.09
N CYS A 344 8.43 0.31 15.65
CA CYS A 344 9.32 0.20 16.81
C CYS A 344 10.83 0.23 16.45
N SER A 345 11.21 0.12 15.18
CA SER A 345 12.61 0.04 14.78
C SER A 345 13.25 1.42 14.59
N PRO A 346 14.27 1.79 15.38
CA PRO A 346 15.00 3.04 15.17
C PRO A 346 15.65 3.13 13.79
N LYS A 347 16.13 1.99 13.25
CA LYS A 347 16.70 1.93 11.88
C LYS A 347 15.64 2.28 10.83
N ILE A 348 14.42 1.73 10.94
CA ILE A 348 13.32 2.04 10.01
C ILE A 348 12.98 3.52 10.09
N ARG A 349 12.86 4.08 11.29
CA ARG A 349 12.57 5.51 11.46
C ARG A 349 13.63 6.38 10.79
N ARG A 350 14.93 6.08 10.97
CA ARG A 350 16.00 6.83 10.33
C ARG A 350 15.91 6.76 8.80
N LEU A 351 15.75 5.57 8.23
CA LEU A 351 15.62 5.38 6.78
C LEU A 351 14.41 6.13 6.23
N LEU A 352 13.27 6.07 6.93
CA LEU A 352 12.08 6.80 6.54
C LEU A 352 12.25 8.30 6.65
N LYS A 353 12.94 8.80 7.68
CA LYS A 353 13.26 10.22 7.81
C LYS A 353 14.02 10.73 6.59
N GLN A 354 15.10 10.06 6.20
CA GLN A 354 15.90 10.41 5.03
C GLN A 354 15.07 10.36 3.74
N GLN A 355 14.30 9.28 3.57
CA GLN A 355 13.48 9.04 2.39
C GLN A 355 12.30 10.02 2.25
N LEU A 356 11.54 10.22 3.33
CA LEU A 356 10.32 11.03 3.30
C LEU A 356 10.61 12.53 3.24
N PHE A 357 11.62 13.01 3.96
CA PHE A 357 11.96 14.43 4.04
C PHE A 357 13.06 14.85 3.07
N TRP A 358 13.41 13.98 2.12
CA TRP A 358 14.38 14.29 1.07
C TRP A 358 15.75 14.70 1.64
N MET A 359 16.20 13.98 2.65
CA MET A 359 17.48 14.20 3.28
C MET A 359 18.54 13.31 2.63
N ASP A 360 19.76 13.78 2.57
CA ASP A 360 20.95 13.01 2.25
C ASP A 360 21.49 12.25 3.48
N ASP A 361 22.61 11.54 3.31
CA ASP A 361 23.19 10.74 4.39
C ASP A 361 23.77 11.61 5.52
N ASP A 362 24.13 12.85 5.23
CA ASP A 362 24.64 13.83 6.19
C ASP A 362 23.51 14.54 6.95
N GLY A 363 22.27 14.29 6.55
CA GLY A 363 21.07 14.84 7.19
C GLY A 363 20.68 16.22 6.68
N ALA A 364 21.31 16.73 5.63
CA ALA A 364 20.88 17.94 4.94
C ALA A 364 19.68 17.65 4.04
N ILE A 365 18.78 18.62 3.88
CA ILE A 365 17.66 18.50 2.94
C ILE A 365 18.24 18.68 1.53
N THR A 366 18.16 17.63 0.72
CA THR A 366 18.63 17.66 -0.67
C THR A 366 17.92 18.78 -1.43
N GLU A 367 18.65 19.77 -1.90
CA GLU A 367 18.09 20.71 -2.87
C GLU A 367 17.82 19.95 -4.18
N THR A 368 16.73 20.26 -4.86
CA THR A 368 16.45 19.66 -6.17
C THR A 368 17.53 20.12 -7.14
N VAL A 369 18.49 19.24 -7.40
CA VAL A 369 19.34 19.43 -8.57
C VAL A 369 18.45 19.17 -9.78
N ASP A 370 18.24 20.19 -10.60
CA ASP A 370 17.59 20.10 -11.90
C ASP A 370 18.43 19.24 -12.87
N SER A 371 18.64 17.98 -12.50
CA SER A 371 19.38 17.00 -13.32
C SER A 371 18.63 16.63 -14.61
N ARG A 372 17.40 17.10 -14.77
CA ARG A 372 16.58 16.88 -15.97
C ARG A 372 16.96 17.80 -17.13
N SER A 373 17.74 18.88 -16.90
CA SER A 373 18.21 19.77 -17.97
C SER A 373 19.52 19.31 -18.63
N ALA A 374 20.21 18.30 -18.12
CA ALA A 374 21.53 17.87 -18.64
C ALA A 374 21.47 16.72 -19.64
N SER A 375 20.28 16.22 -20.01
CA SER A 375 20.10 15.11 -20.97
C SER A 375 19.17 15.49 -22.13
N ARG A 376 19.34 16.69 -22.69
CA ARG A 376 18.79 17.07 -24.01
C ARG A 376 19.91 17.24 -25.02
#